data_499553ef349f0128ab981965ffc45304
#
_entry.id   499553ef349f0128ab981965ffc45304
#
_cell.length_a   1.000
_cell.length_b   1.000
_cell.length_c   1.000
_cell.angle_alpha   90.00
_cell.angle_beta   90.00
_cell.angle_gamma   90.00
#
_symmetry.space_group_name_H-M   'P 1'
#
loop_
_entity.id
_entity.type
_entity.pdbx_description
1 polymer ?
#
loop_
_entity_poly.entity_id
_entity_poly.type
_entity_poly.pdbx_seq_one_letter_code
_entity_poly.pdbx_strand_id
1 'polypeptide(L)'
;MGSGDVYQQERRINMSVSTVIVVIIIAVGFFLGLSRIVASFSGKSCCSDGQKRARVKKAIVADTDVSHYPYQANFLIGGMSCEGCAQNVANALNAVEGTWATVDLGRRIATVRSKTPIDQKVLSDVVRKAGYQILQP
;
A
#
# COMPACT_ATOMS: atom_id res chain seq x y z
N MET A 1 -60.78 -30.92 24.74
CA MET A 1 -59.38 -31.25 24.78
C MET A 1 -58.89 -31.18 23.35
N GLY A 2 -58.04 -30.24 23.03
CA GLY A 2 -57.48 -30.09 21.70
C GLY A 2 -57.72 -28.69 21.09
N SER A 3 -57.27 -27.63 21.73
CA SER A 3 -57.33 -26.30 21.15
C SER A 3 -55.96 -25.61 21.20
N GLY A 4 -54.91 -26.37 20.90
CA GLY A 4 -53.55 -25.87 20.98
C GLY A 4 -52.78 -25.78 19.67
N ASP A 5 -53.26 -26.45 18.61
CA ASP A 5 -52.44 -26.69 17.42
C ASP A 5 -52.71 -25.77 16.21
N VAL A 6 -53.69 -24.85 16.34
CA VAL A 6 -54.10 -24.03 15.19
C VAL A 6 -53.25 -22.75 15.04
N TYR A 7 -52.48 -22.35 16.06
CA TYR A 7 -51.74 -21.09 16.02
C TYR A 7 -50.28 -21.21 15.58
N GLN A 8 -49.79 -22.43 15.31
CA GLN A 8 -48.42 -22.66 14.85
C GLN A 8 -48.28 -22.75 13.33
N GLN A 9 -49.39 -22.80 12.58
CA GLN A 9 -49.34 -23.03 11.13
C GLN A 9 -49.34 -21.71 10.31
N GLU A 10 -49.50 -20.56 10.91
CA GLU A 10 -49.65 -19.28 10.19
C GLU A 10 -48.37 -18.43 10.12
N ARG A 11 -47.24 -18.94 10.57
CA ARG A 11 -45.94 -18.30 10.30
C ARG A 11 -45.23 -18.92 9.11
N ARG A 12 -45.90 -19.51 8.19
CA ARG A 12 -45.38 -19.64 6.84
C ARG A 12 -45.49 -18.26 6.23
N ILE A 13 -44.38 -17.58 6.33
CA ILE A 13 -44.08 -16.35 5.67
C ILE A 13 -44.72 -16.38 4.30
N ASN A 14 -45.85 -15.70 4.20
CA ASN A 14 -46.43 -15.31 2.93
C ASN A 14 -45.49 -14.24 2.39
N MET A 15 -44.25 -14.67 2.00
CA MET A 15 -43.34 -13.78 1.35
C MET A 15 -43.98 -13.45 0.00
N SER A 16 -44.74 -12.37 0.01
CA SER A 16 -45.20 -11.78 -1.23
C SER A 16 -44.00 -11.71 -2.19
N VAL A 17 -44.22 -12.07 -3.42
CA VAL A 17 -43.19 -12.01 -4.49
C VAL A 17 -42.47 -10.66 -4.43
N SER A 18 -43.18 -9.60 -4.05
CA SER A 18 -42.64 -8.27 -3.82
C SER A 18 -41.58 -8.22 -2.72
N THR A 19 -41.81 -8.90 -1.58
CA THR A 19 -40.83 -8.96 -0.48
C THR A 19 -39.54 -9.73 -0.88
N VAL A 20 -39.69 -10.82 -1.64
CA VAL A 20 -38.55 -11.58 -2.15
C VAL A 20 -37.69 -10.73 -3.09
N ILE A 21 -38.32 -9.98 -3.98
CA ILE A 21 -37.64 -9.07 -4.90
C ILE A 21 -36.88 -8.00 -4.13
N VAL A 22 -37.48 -7.38 -3.13
CA VAL A 22 -36.82 -6.35 -2.30
C VAL A 22 -35.61 -6.92 -1.56
N VAL A 23 -35.73 -8.11 -0.96
CA VAL A 23 -34.61 -8.77 -0.27
C VAL A 23 -33.46 -9.09 -1.23
N ILE A 24 -33.77 -9.56 -2.44
CA ILE A 24 -32.76 -9.84 -3.45
C ILE A 24 -32.03 -8.55 -3.88
N ILE A 25 -32.77 -7.46 -4.09
CA ILE A 25 -32.17 -6.16 -4.47
C ILE A 25 -31.24 -5.65 -3.36
N ILE A 26 -31.66 -5.74 -2.10
CA ILE A 26 -30.85 -5.35 -0.95
C ILE A 26 -29.58 -6.25 -0.86
N ALA A 27 -29.75 -7.55 -1.00
CA ALA A 27 -28.63 -8.50 -0.95
C ALA A 27 -27.61 -8.25 -2.08
N VAL A 28 -28.09 -8.01 -3.30
CA VAL A 28 -27.23 -7.70 -4.45
C VAL A 28 -26.53 -6.35 -4.26
N GLY A 29 -27.26 -5.33 -3.81
CA GLY A 29 -26.70 -4.01 -3.52
C GLY A 29 -25.64 -4.06 -2.41
N PHE A 30 -25.91 -4.84 -1.36
CA PHE A 30 -24.96 -5.06 -0.27
C PHE A 30 -23.69 -5.82 -0.75
N PHE A 31 -23.87 -6.85 -1.56
CA PHE A 31 -22.76 -7.63 -2.11
C PHE A 31 -21.87 -6.80 -3.06
N LEU A 32 -22.51 -5.99 -3.93
CA LEU A 32 -21.79 -5.07 -4.82
C LEU A 32 -21.11 -3.94 -4.03
N GLY A 33 -21.73 -3.45 -2.97
CA GLY A 33 -21.17 -2.46 -2.07
C GLY A 33 -19.96 -3.00 -1.30
N LEU A 34 -20.06 -4.21 -0.74
CA LEU A 34 -18.95 -4.88 -0.05
C LEU A 34 -17.77 -5.14 -1.00
N SER A 35 -18.01 -5.58 -2.23
CA SER A 35 -16.94 -5.83 -3.18
C SER A 35 -16.19 -4.52 -3.56
N ARG A 36 -16.87 -3.37 -3.60
CA ARG A 36 -16.23 -2.07 -3.79
C ARG A 36 -15.44 -1.60 -2.55
N ILE A 37 -15.98 -1.83 -1.36
CA ILE A 37 -15.29 -1.50 -0.10
C ILE A 37 -14.04 -2.38 0.06
N VAL A 38 -14.15 -3.68 -0.20
CA VAL A 38 -12.99 -4.60 -0.15
C VAL A 38 -11.95 -4.22 -1.19
N ALA A 39 -12.34 -3.79 -2.39
CA ALA A 39 -11.42 -3.29 -3.40
C ALA A 39 -10.71 -1.99 -2.98
N SER A 40 -11.39 -1.14 -2.19
CA SER A 40 -10.80 0.09 -1.63
C SER A 40 -9.92 -0.20 -0.40
N PHE A 41 -10.22 -1.25 0.38
CA PHE A 41 -9.37 -1.73 1.48
C PHE A 41 -8.22 -2.61 1.01
N SER A 42 -8.24 -3.11 -0.23
CA SER A 42 -7.09 -3.72 -0.89
C SER A 42 -6.08 -2.67 -1.40
N GLY A 43 -6.12 -1.46 -0.86
CA GLY A 43 -5.01 -0.53 -0.87
C GLY A 43 -3.85 -1.21 -0.16
N LYS A 44 -2.89 -1.67 -0.93
CA LYS A 44 -1.61 -2.29 -0.62
C LYS A 44 -1.12 -2.00 0.81
N SER A 45 -1.64 -2.74 1.77
CA SER A 45 -1.04 -2.89 3.08
C SER A 45 0.24 -3.70 2.88
N CYS A 46 1.38 -3.04 2.94
CA CYS A 46 2.70 -3.67 2.83
C CYS A 46 3.02 -4.65 3.97
N CYS A 47 2.06 -4.98 4.83
CA CYS A 47 2.27 -5.81 6.01
C CYS A 47 1.10 -6.76 6.23
N SER A 48 0.88 -7.71 5.33
CA SER A 48 0.04 -8.88 5.63
C SER A 48 0.62 -10.11 4.99
N ASP A 49 1.09 -10.94 5.88
CA ASP A 49 1.11 -12.40 5.86
C ASP A 49 1.94 -13.12 4.78
N GLY A 50 2.79 -13.95 5.31
CA GLY A 50 3.55 -15.10 4.88
C GLY A 50 3.27 -15.76 3.55
N GLN A 51 3.15 -15.03 2.44
CA GLN A 51 3.07 -15.67 1.14
C GLN A 51 3.86 -14.91 0.08
N LYS A 52 5.00 -15.50 -0.25
CA LYS A 52 5.89 -15.12 -1.37
C LYS A 52 6.25 -13.63 -1.36
N ARG A 53 7.30 -13.29 -0.63
CA ARG A 53 8.06 -12.06 -0.86
C ARG A 53 8.24 -11.91 -2.36
N ALA A 54 7.34 -11.17 -3.01
CA ALA A 54 7.66 -10.59 -4.29
C ALA A 54 8.90 -9.76 -4.01
N ARG A 55 10.07 -10.28 -4.38
CA ARG A 55 11.31 -9.53 -4.30
C ARG A 55 11.05 -8.25 -5.07
N VAL A 56 10.90 -7.15 -4.35
CA VAL A 56 10.91 -5.84 -4.96
C VAL A 56 12.20 -5.80 -5.75
N LYS A 57 12.10 -5.79 -7.07
CA LYS A 57 13.28 -5.79 -7.93
C LYS A 57 14.07 -4.55 -7.57
N LYS A 58 15.32 -4.74 -7.15
CA LYS A 58 16.25 -3.65 -6.90
C LYS A 58 16.41 -2.90 -8.22
N ALA A 59 16.16 -1.60 -8.22
CA ALA A 59 16.51 -0.78 -9.37
C ALA A 59 18.02 -0.89 -9.60
N ILE A 60 18.39 -1.38 -10.76
CA ILE A 60 19.80 -1.53 -11.12
C ILE A 60 20.24 -0.14 -11.61
N VAL A 61 21.04 0.53 -10.80
CA VAL A 61 21.76 1.72 -11.25
C VAL A 61 22.87 1.24 -12.21
N ALA A 62 22.85 1.76 -13.43
CA ALA A 62 23.78 1.34 -14.47
C ALA A 62 25.25 1.68 -14.15
N ASP A 63 25.47 2.72 -13.37
CA ASP A 63 26.76 3.23 -12.98
C ASP A 63 26.90 3.15 -11.45
N THR A 64 27.78 2.27 -10.98
CA THR A 64 28.05 2.04 -9.55
C THR A 64 29.42 2.59 -9.12
N ASP A 65 30.07 3.37 -9.98
CA ASP A 65 31.34 4.01 -9.65
C ASP A 65 31.10 5.28 -8.84
N VAL A 66 31.55 5.26 -7.59
CA VAL A 66 31.39 6.37 -6.63
C VAL A 66 32.04 7.65 -7.12
N SER A 67 33.10 7.56 -7.90
CA SER A 67 33.88 8.72 -8.41
C SER A 67 33.06 9.58 -9.38
N HIS A 68 32.03 8.98 -10.02
CA HIS A 68 31.16 9.71 -10.94
C HIS A 68 30.05 10.51 -10.23
N TYR A 69 29.97 10.46 -8.89
CA TYR A 69 28.94 11.13 -8.08
C TYR A 69 29.57 12.10 -7.09
N PRO A 70 29.94 13.31 -7.52
CA PRO A 70 30.62 14.29 -6.68
C PRO A 70 29.75 14.81 -5.52
N TYR A 71 28.44 14.71 -5.64
CA TYR A 71 27.50 15.18 -4.62
C TYR A 71 26.96 14.01 -3.80
N GLN A 72 27.03 14.12 -2.47
CA GLN A 72 26.49 13.13 -1.55
C GLN A 72 25.71 13.82 -0.43
N ALA A 73 24.55 13.29 -0.08
CA ALA A 73 23.76 13.70 1.08
C ALA A 73 23.15 12.49 1.78
N ASN A 74 22.94 12.61 3.08
CA ASN A 74 22.28 11.63 3.90
C ASN A 74 20.96 12.18 4.40
N PHE A 75 19.88 11.41 4.24
CA PHE A 75 18.54 11.83 4.65
C PHE A 75 17.97 10.81 5.65
N LEU A 76 17.45 11.31 6.75
CA LEU A 76 16.69 10.48 7.71
C LEU A 76 15.28 10.29 7.17
N ILE A 77 14.89 9.03 6.93
CA ILE A 77 13.59 8.68 6.34
C ILE A 77 12.64 8.14 7.41
N GLY A 78 11.48 8.78 7.53
CA GLY A 78 10.38 8.32 8.39
C GLY A 78 9.45 7.36 7.67
N GLY A 79 8.84 6.45 8.45
CA GLY A 79 7.82 5.52 7.95
C GLY A 79 8.37 4.19 7.42
N MET A 80 9.69 3.96 7.44
CA MET A 80 10.26 2.67 7.09
C MET A 80 10.23 1.71 8.27
N SER A 81 9.61 0.54 8.10
CA SER A 81 9.51 -0.50 9.12
C SER A 81 9.94 -1.89 8.63
N CYS A 82 10.25 -2.03 7.36
CA CYS A 82 10.60 -3.32 6.75
C CYS A 82 11.64 -3.16 5.63
N GLU A 83 12.33 -4.26 5.30
CA GLU A 83 13.29 -4.33 4.21
C GLU A 83 12.68 -3.92 2.86
N GLY A 84 11.43 -4.35 2.60
CA GLY A 84 10.69 -3.94 1.40
C GLY A 84 10.43 -2.44 1.36
N CYS A 85 10.23 -1.79 2.53
CA CYS A 85 10.05 -0.34 2.63
C CYS A 85 11.35 0.38 2.25
N ALA A 86 12.49 -0.07 2.79
CA ALA A 86 13.81 0.48 2.46
C ALA A 86 14.11 0.32 0.95
N GLN A 87 13.76 -0.84 0.39
CA GLN A 87 13.95 -1.09 -1.05
C GLN A 87 13.05 -0.21 -1.92
N ASN A 88 11.81 0.06 -1.50
CA ASN A 88 10.90 0.98 -2.20
C ASN A 88 11.45 2.41 -2.22
N VAL A 89 11.96 2.89 -1.08
CA VAL A 89 12.60 4.20 -1.00
C VAL A 89 13.84 4.27 -1.88
N ALA A 90 14.71 3.25 -1.83
CA ALA A 90 15.89 3.17 -2.67
C ALA A 90 15.53 3.19 -4.16
N ASN A 91 14.51 2.43 -4.57
CA ASN A 91 14.04 2.39 -5.96
C ASN A 91 13.47 3.74 -6.42
N ALA A 92 12.70 4.41 -5.54
CA ALA A 92 12.13 5.73 -5.85
C ALA A 92 13.23 6.78 -6.05
N LEU A 93 14.26 6.79 -5.19
CA LEU A 93 15.39 7.70 -5.31
C LEU A 93 16.27 7.36 -6.54
N ASN A 94 16.47 6.09 -6.85
CA ASN A 94 17.21 5.65 -8.03
C ASN A 94 16.47 5.88 -9.35
N ALA A 95 15.18 6.18 -9.30
CA ALA A 95 14.41 6.59 -10.49
C ALA A 95 14.69 8.05 -10.90
N VAL A 96 15.32 8.84 -10.02
CA VAL A 96 15.77 10.19 -10.35
C VAL A 96 17.05 10.08 -11.17
N GLU A 97 17.05 10.70 -12.35
CA GLU A 97 18.16 10.63 -13.28
C GLU A 97 19.47 11.15 -12.65
N GLY A 98 20.58 10.47 -12.87
CA GLY A 98 21.87 10.83 -12.32
C GLY A 98 22.01 10.61 -10.81
N THR A 99 21.09 9.88 -10.19
CA THR A 99 21.09 9.63 -8.75
C THR A 99 21.34 8.15 -8.45
N TRP A 100 22.16 7.91 -7.44
CA TRP A 100 22.39 6.59 -6.87
C TRP A 100 22.14 6.63 -5.36
N ALA A 101 21.13 5.92 -4.90
CA ALA A 101 20.72 5.89 -3.51
C ALA A 101 20.86 4.49 -2.91
N THR A 102 21.32 4.44 -1.68
CA THR A 102 21.33 3.26 -0.82
C THR A 102 20.60 3.57 0.48
N VAL A 103 19.81 2.64 1.00
CA VAL A 103 19.02 2.85 2.21
C VAL A 103 19.44 1.82 3.26
N ASP A 104 19.76 2.33 4.44
CA ASP A 104 20.02 1.56 5.64
C ASP A 104 18.76 1.57 6.53
N LEU A 105 18.09 0.43 6.63
CA LEU A 105 16.88 0.28 7.44
C LEU A 105 17.16 0.44 8.94
N GLY A 106 18.28 -0.08 9.42
CA GLY A 106 18.62 -0.04 10.84
C GLY A 106 18.82 1.38 11.36
N ARG A 107 19.46 2.22 10.56
CA ARG A 107 19.68 3.63 10.85
C ARG A 107 18.56 4.54 10.32
N ARG A 108 17.70 4.01 9.46
CA ARG A 108 16.67 4.76 8.73
C ARG A 108 17.26 5.90 7.87
N ILE A 109 18.46 5.70 7.36
CA ILE A 109 19.18 6.68 6.57
C ILE A 109 19.20 6.26 5.10
N ALA A 110 18.82 7.19 4.23
CA ALA A 110 19.07 7.10 2.80
C ALA A 110 20.32 7.90 2.45
N THR A 111 21.35 7.23 1.95
CA THR A 111 22.52 7.89 1.39
C THR A 111 22.30 8.06 -0.11
N VAL A 112 22.22 9.29 -0.54
CA VAL A 112 21.98 9.68 -1.93
C VAL A 112 23.26 10.27 -2.51
N ARG A 113 23.68 9.74 -3.64
CA ARG A 113 24.78 10.29 -4.46
C ARG A 113 24.23 10.78 -5.77
N SER A 114 24.73 11.91 -6.26
CA SER A 114 24.23 12.51 -7.49
C SER A 114 25.37 13.04 -8.36
N LYS A 115 25.16 13.00 -9.68
CA LYS A 115 26.04 13.61 -10.68
C LYS A 115 25.85 15.12 -10.77
N THR A 116 24.70 15.60 -10.31
CA THR A 116 24.33 17.02 -10.29
C THR A 116 24.08 17.48 -8.85
N PRO A 117 24.07 18.80 -8.58
CA PRO A 117 23.72 19.30 -7.26
C PRO A 117 22.41 18.73 -6.76
N ILE A 118 22.40 18.24 -5.51
CA ILE A 118 21.25 17.59 -4.91
C ILE A 118 20.17 18.63 -4.60
N ASP A 119 19.01 18.53 -5.27
CA ASP A 119 17.82 19.28 -4.94
C ASP A 119 16.98 18.52 -3.92
N GLN A 120 17.05 18.94 -2.66
CA GLN A 120 16.33 18.33 -1.55
C GLN A 120 14.81 18.32 -1.77
N LYS A 121 14.27 19.34 -2.43
CA LYS A 121 12.83 19.44 -2.68
C LYS A 121 12.36 18.34 -3.64
N VAL A 122 13.11 18.12 -4.71
CA VAL A 122 12.82 17.03 -5.67
C VAL A 122 12.87 15.68 -4.98
N LEU A 123 13.91 15.42 -4.19
CA LEU A 123 14.05 14.15 -3.47
C LEU A 123 12.94 13.96 -2.42
N SER A 124 12.56 15.03 -1.71
CA SER A 124 11.46 15.01 -0.75
C SER A 124 10.13 14.66 -1.42
N ASP A 125 9.85 15.23 -2.58
CA ASP A 125 8.63 14.94 -3.34
C ASP A 125 8.59 13.50 -3.85
N VAL A 126 9.73 12.96 -4.29
CA VAL A 126 9.86 11.57 -4.74
C VAL A 126 9.64 10.60 -3.57
N VAL A 127 10.26 10.85 -2.42
CA VAL A 127 10.10 10.02 -1.22
C VAL A 127 8.66 10.08 -0.71
N ARG A 128 8.03 11.26 -0.73
CA ARG A 128 6.62 11.44 -0.35
C ARG A 128 5.66 10.71 -1.29
N LYS A 129 5.90 10.72 -2.59
CA LYS A 129 5.12 9.95 -3.57
C LYS A 129 5.23 8.44 -3.35
N ALA A 130 6.37 7.98 -2.83
CA ALA A 130 6.56 6.59 -2.44
C ALA A 130 5.90 6.23 -1.09
N GLY A 131 5.28 7.21 -0.39
CA GLY A 131 4.56 7.02 0.87
C GLY A 131 5.42 7.18 2.12
N TYR A 132 6.60 7.81 2.00
CA TYR A 132 7.53 8.04 3.10
C TYR A 132 7.81 9.53 3.29
N GLN A 133 8.59 9.90 4.31
CA GLN A 133 8.93 11.29 4.60
C GLN A 133 10.40 11.44 4.90
N ILE A 134 11.02 12.53 4.42
CA ILE A 134 12.33 12.96 4.88
C ILE A 134 12.12 13.76 6.16
N LEU A 135 12.72 13.30 7.27
CA LEU A 135 12.60 13.93 8.59
C LEU A 135 13.68 14.99 8.79
N GLN A 136 14.89 14.73 8.30
CA GLN A 136 16.02 15.65 8.34
C GLN A 136 16.90 15.47 7.11
N PRO A 137 17.45 16.57 6.57
CA PRO A 137 18.45 16.53 5.52
C PRO A 137 19.81 16.11 6.07
#